data_181acfc746599d23daddc1988f980e0b
#
_entry.id   181acfc746599d23daddc1988f980e0b
#
_cell.length_a   1.000
_cell.length_b   1.000
_cell.length_c   1.000
_cell.angle_alpha   90.00
_cell.angle_beta   90.00
_cell.angle_gamma   90.00
#
_symmetry.space_group_name_H-M   'P 1'
#
loop_
_entity.id
_entity.type
_entity.pdbx_description
1 polymer ?
#
loop_
_entity_poly.entity_id
_entity_poly.type
_entity_poly.pdbx_seq_one_letter_code
_entity_poly.pdbx_strand_id
1 'polypeptide(L)'
;MPLPLSMDRVPDISAALAGAWRGRPALIDATYILDEIGRDQASHWLPAMVRMARAKGVDVIPAAFLSDIADCSTALRAAIDRGADTKFALLISSDEMVGPDLQASLNTALVSLGLKAVECVVVAEFADVEFSEPSIVAPIISGTLETLQECGLWRCIAFQGSHYPDKNPAEPGTTEFWPRNEWRA
;
A
#
# COMPACT_ATOMS: atom_id res chain seq x y z
N MET A 1 4.88 15.68 21.80
CA MET A 1 4.16 15.39 20.53
C MET A 1 4.40 16.58 19.60
N PRO A 2 4.88 16.39 18.38
CA PRO A 2 4.86 17.44 17.37
C PRO A 2 3.43 17.87 17.08
N LEU A 3 3.23 19.16 16.82
CA LEU A 3 1.91 19.68 16.45
C LEU A 3 1.51 19.07 15.09
N PRO A 4 0.23 18.70 14.89
CA PRO A 4 -0.23 18.17 13.62
C PRO A 4 0.03 19.20 12.50
N LEU A 5 0.41 18.72 11.32
CA LEU A 5 0.58 19.55 10.13
C LEU A 5 -0.72 20.30 9.82
N SER A 6 -0.62 21.62 9.65
CA SER A 6 -1.80 22.39 9.24
C SER A 6 -2.12 22.08 7.76
N MET A 7 -3.40 21.98 7.42
CA MET A 7 -3.88 21.56 6.09
C MET A 7 -3.39 22.44 4.94
N ASP A 8 -3.08 23.70 5.20
CA ASP A 8 -2.49 24.64 4.24
C ASP A 8 -1.04 24.29 3.88
N ARG A 9 -0.37 23.45 4.67
CA ARG A 9 0.97 22.93 4.41
C ARG A 9 1.01 21.57 3.74
N VAL A 10 -0.14 20.89 3.64
CA VAL A 10 -0.22 19.62 2.92
C VAL A 10 -0.22 19.91 1.42
N PRO A 11 0.80 19.49 0.67
CA PRO A 11 0.91 19.83 -0.75
C PRO A 11 -0.23 19.20 -1.55
N ASP A 12 -0.68 19.90 -2.61
CA ASP A 12 -1.57 19.29 -3.62
C ASP A 12 -0.78 18.29 -4.46
N ILE A 13 -0.73 17.05 -3.98
CA ILE A 13 -0.06 15.95 -4.68
C ILE A 13 -0.83 15.51 -5.93
N SER A 14 -2.08 15.91 -6.11
CA SER A 14 -2.90 15.52 -7.26
C SER A 14 -2.32 16.03 -8.57
N ALA A 15 -1.70 17.21 -8.58
CA ALA A 15 -1.04 17.77 -9.76
C ALA A 15 0.24 17.01 -10.11
N ALA A 16 1.04 16.65 -9.09
CA ALA A 16 2.26 15.87 -9.28
C ALA A 16 1.92 14.45 -9.80
N LEU A 17 0.91 13.80 -9.23
CA LEU A 17 0.42 12.51 -9.72
C LEU A 17 -0.04 12.60 -11.17
N ALA A 18 -0.82 13.63 -11.53
CA ALA A 18 -1.30 13.79 -12.90
C ALA A 18 -0.17 14.03 -13.91
N GLY A 19 0.92 14.69 -13.49
CA GLY A 19 2.11 14.89 -14.32
C GLY A 19 2.82 13.59 -14.67
N ALA A 20 2.92 12.66 -13.70
CA ALA A 20 3.69 11.43 -13.84
C ALA A 20 2.84 10.20 -14.19
N TRP A 21 1.54 10.16 -13.81
CA TRP A 21 0.73 8.94 -13.76
C TRP A 21 -0.61 9.02 -14.50
N ARG A 22 -0.86 10.07 -15.28
CA ARG A 22 -2.11 10.21 -16.03
C ARG A 22 -2.40 9.00 -16.93
N GLY A 23 -3.64 8.48 -16.84
CA GLY A 23 -4.09 7.33 -17.63
C GLY A 23 -3.54 5.99 -17.16
N ARG A 24 -2.96 5.93 -15.95
CA ARG A 24 -2.47 4.69 -15.33
C ARG A 24 -3.06 4.55 -13.93
N PRO A 25 -3.29 3.30 -13.46
CA PRO A 25 -3.64 3.07 -12.08
C PRO A 25 -2.44 3.37 -11.17
N ALA A 26 -2.73 4.01 -10.03
CA ALA A 26 -1.74 4.32 -9.01
C ALA A 26 -2.25 3.85 -7.64
N LEU A 27 -1.54 2.94 -7.00
CA LEU A 27 -1.79 2.60 -5.60
C LEU A 27 -1.19 3.71 -4.74
N ILE A 28 -2.01 4.31 -3.88
CA ILE A 28 -1.58 5.41 -3.03
C ILE A 28 -1.78 5.01 -1.58
N ASP A 29 -0.67 4.72 -0.92
CA ASP A 29 -0.61 4.64 0.53
C ASP A 29 -0.45 6.05 1.09
N ALA A 30 -1.41 6.45 1.91
CA ALA A 30 -1.43 7.77 2.54
C ALA A 30 -1.38 7.66 4.09
N THR A 31 -1.21 6.48 4.65
CA THR A 31 -1.29 6.24 6.10
C THR A 31 -0.30 7.10 6.87
N TYR A 32 0.93 7.23 6.36
CA TYR A 32 1.94 8.09 6.96
C TYR A 32 1.49 9.57 7.09
N ILE A 33 0.85 10.10 6.04
CA ILE A 33 0.32 11.48 6.09
C ILE A 33 -0.89 11.56 7.04
N LEU A 34 -1.72 10.53 7.07
CA LEU A 34 -2.91 10.50 7.95
C LEU A 34 -2.51 10.59 9.42
N ASP A 35 -1.42 9.95 9.81
CA ASP A 35 -0.87 10.03 11.16
C ASP A 35 -0.36 11.44 11.50
N GLU A 36 0.29 12.12 10.55
CA GLU A 36 0.83 13.46 10.75
C GLU A 36 -0.25 14.55 10.84
N ILE A 37 -1.32 14.45 10.03
CA ILE A 37 -2.39 15.46 10.03
C ILE A 37 -3.49 15.19 11.07
N GLY A 38 -3.50 13.98 11.63
CA GLY A 38 -4.50 13.53 12.60
C GLY A 38 -5.81 13.04 11.95
N ARG A 39 -6.48 12.13 12.63
CA ARG A 39 -7.63 11.36 12.10
C ARG A 39 -8.79 12.22 11.60
N ASP A 40 -9.13 13.31 12.31
CA ASP A 40 -10.23 14.18 11.93
C ASP A 40 -9.97 14.88 10.60
N GLN A 41 -8.78 15.43 10.43
CA GLN A 41 -8.38 16.09 9.18
C GLN A 41 -8.19 15.07 8.04
N ALA A 42 -7.64 13.91 8.36
CA ALA A 42 -7.45 12.80 7.41
C ALA A 42 -8.76 12.37 6.74
N SER A 43 -9.86 12.32 7.50
CA SER A 43 -11.18 11.93 6.99
C SER A 43 -11.73 12.86 5.91
N HIS A 44 -11.26 14.09 5.86
CA HIS A 44 -11.62 15.08 4.84
C HIS A 44 -10.57 15.19 3.73
N TRP A 45 -9.29 15.16 4.12
CA TRP A 45 -8.18 15.38 3.18
C TRP A 45 -8.04 14.24 2.17
N LEU A 46 -7.99 12.98 2.62
CA LEU A 46 -7.74 11.84 1.73
C LEU A 46 -8.81 11.70 0.64
N PRO A 47 -10.13 11.74 0.94
CA PRO A 47 -11.14 11.69 -0.10
C PRO A 47 -11.09 12.88 -1.06
N ALA A 48 -10.73 14.08 -0.57
CA ALA A 48 -10.60 15.26 -1.41
C ALA A 48 -9.42 15.13 -2.38
N MET A 49 -8.26 14.68 -1.89
CA MET A 49 -7.06 14.44 -2.69
C MET A 49 -7.31 13.40 -3.77
N VAL A 50 -7.92 12.26 -3.42
CA VAL A 50 -8.25 11.20 -4.36
C VAL A 50 -9.21 11.70 -5.45
N ARG A 51 -10.26 12.45 -5.09
CA ARG A 51 -11.17 13.06 -6.08
C ARG A 51 -10.46 14.04 -7.01
N MET A 52 -9.58 14.89 -6.49
CA MET A 52 -8.82 15.83 -7.30
C MET A 52 -7.88 15.13 -8.28
N ALA A 53 -7.20 14.07 -7.85
CA ALA A 53 -6.32 13.28 -8.72
C ALA A 53 -7.13 12.58 -9.83
N ARG A 54 -8.27 11.98 -9.50
CA ARG A 54 -9.17 11.36 -10.48
C ARG A 54 -9.72 12.38 -11.49
N ALA A 55 -10.10 13.57 -11.03
CA ALA A 55 -10.54 14.65 -11.91
C ALA A 55 -9.44 15.11 -12.90
N LYS A 56 -8.17 14.89 -12.56
CA LYS A 56 -7.01 15.13 -13.42
C LYS A 56 -6.61 13.93 -14.28
N GLY A 57 -7.40 12.84 -14.26
CA GLY A 57 -7.22 11.66 -15.09
C GLY A 57 -6.24 10.63 -14.53
N VAL A 58 -6.00 10.61 -13.23
CA VAL A 58 -5.25 9.53 -12.55
C VAL A 58 -6.25 8.55 -11.96
N ASP A 59 -6.09 7.27 -12.27
CA ASP A 59 -6.87 6.20 -11.63
C ASP A 59 -6.25 5.85 -10.27
N VAL A 60 -6.66 6.61 -9.24
CA VAL A 60 -6.14 6.45 -7.88
C VAL A 60 -6.90 5.37 -7.14
N ILE A 61 -6.17 4.38 -6.67
CA ILE A 61 -6.63 3.30 -5.81
C ILE A 61 -6.02 3.53 -4.42
N PRO A 62 -6.82 3.81 -3.38
CA PRO A 62 -6.29 3.96 -2.03
C PRO A 62 -5.72 2.64 -1.54
N ALA A 63 -4.60 2.71 -0.82
CA ALA A 63 -3.91 1.59 -0.24
C ALA A 63 -3.62 1.84 1.25
N ALA A 64 -3.54 0.76 2.04
CA ALA A 64 -3.09 0.81 3.42
C ALA A 64 -2.62 -0.56 3.89
N PHE A 65 -1.72 -0.60 4.87
CA PHE A 65 -1.36 -1.81 5.58
C PHE A 65 -2.53 -2.32 6.44
N LEU A 66 -2.61 -3.63 6.62
CA LEU A 66 -3.68 -4.26 7.41
C LEU A 66 -3.76 -3.68 8.83
N SER A 67 -2.60 -3.43 9.44
CA SER A 67 -2.46 -2.82 10.77
C SER A 67 -3.12 -1.44 10.87
N ASP A 68 -3.10 -0.65 9.80
CA ASP A 68 -3.54 0.74 9.82
C ASP A 68 -5.02 0.93 9.45
N ILE A 69 -5.61 -0.09 8.82
CA ILE A 69 -7.00 0.00 8.32
C ILE A 69 -8.00 0.27 9.45
N ALA A 70 -7.83 -0.37 10.60
CA ALA A 70 -8.76 -0.19 11.72
C ALA A 70 -8.82 1.28 12.17
N ASP A 71 -7.67 1.92 12.25
CA ASP A 71 -7.52 3.29 12.73
C ASP A 71 -7.97 4.34 11.73
N CYS A 72 -7.78 4.07 10.42
CA CYS A 72 -8.07 5.01 9.34
C CYS A 72 -9.32 4.64 8.51
N SER A 73 -10.11 3.64 8.93
CA SER A 73 -11.19 3.04 8.14
C SER A 73 -12.20 4.07 7.60
N THR A 74 -12.52 5.10 8.36
CA THR A 74 -13.47 6.15 7.94
C THR A 74 -12.93 6.94 6.74
N ALA A 75 -11.68 7.40 6.81
CA ALA A 75 -11.02 8.15 5.73
C ALA A 75 -10.84 7.28 4.49
N LEU A 76 -10.40 6.03 4.68
CA LEU A 76 -10.19 5.07 3.60
C LEU A 76 -11.50 4.74 2.89
N ARG A 77 -12.57 4.44 3.63
CA ARG A 77 -13.90 4.18 3.04
C ARG A 77 -14.44 5.35 2.23
N ALA A 78 -14.22 6.58 2.68
CA ALA A 78 -14.64 7.79 1.98
C ALA A 78 -13.82 8.07 0.71
N ALA A 79 -12.59 7.54 0.63
CA ALA A 79 -11.72 7.65 -0.54
C ALA A 79 -12.01 6.59 -1.62
N ILE A 80 -12.70 5.50 -1.26
CA ILE A 80 -13.01 4.40 -2.19
C ILE A 80 -13.97 4.85 -3.28
N ASP A 81 -13.62 4.58 -4.53
CA ASP A 81 -14.54 4.70 -5.66
C ASP A 81 -15.40 3.42 -5.76
N ARG A 82 -16.68 3.54 -5.43
CA ARG A 82 -17.60 2.41 -5.47
C ARG A 82 -17.95 1.95 -6.90
N GLY A 83 -17.70 2.79 -7.91
CA GLY A 83 -17.92 2.47 -9.32
C GLY A 83 -16.70 1.81 -10.00
N ALA A 84 -15.52 1.88 -9.39
CA ALA A 84 -14.31 1.28 -9.93
C ALA A 84 -14.31 -0.25 -9.79
N ASP A 85 -13.66 -0.93 -10.73
CA ASP A 85 -13.45 -2.38 -10.68
C ASP A 85 -12.50 -2.77 -9.55
N THR A 86 -11.39 -2.04 -9.44
CA THR A 86 -10.43 -2.15 -8.33
C THR A 86 -10.67 -1.01 -7.37
N LYS A 87 -11.06 -1.32 -6.16
CA LYS A 87 -11.51 -0.33 -5.19
C LYS A 87 -10.48 0.01 -4.13
N PHE A 88 -9.63 -0.95 -3.78
CA PHE A 88 -8.67 -0.80 -2.71
C PHE A 88 -7.46 -1.73 -2.91
N ALA A 89 -6.31 -1.36 -2.37
CA ALA A 89 -5.14 -2.21 -2.24
C ALA A 89 -4.82 -2.47 -0.76
N LEU A 90 -4.85 -3.75 -0.39
CA LEU A 90 -4.41 -4.20 0.92
C LEU A 90 -2.90 -4.44 0.87
N LEU A 91 -2.15 -3.75 1.70
CA LEU A 91 -0.73 -3.96 1.89
C LEU A 91 -0.53 -4.93 3.06
N ILE A 92 0.34 -5.91 2.88
CA ILE A 92 0.68 -6.90 3.90
C ILE A 92 2.18 -6.84 4.13
N SER A 93 2.59 -6.60 5.36
CA SER A 93 4.01 -6.60 5.74
C SER A 93 4.57 -8.01 5.87
N SER A 94 5.91 -8.12 5.90
CA SER A 94 6.59 -9.40 6.13
C SER A 94 6.18 -10.06 7.45
N ASP A 95 6.00 -9.27 8.51
CA ASP A 95 5.58 -9.78 9.81
C ASP A 95 4.15 -10.32 9.80
N GLU A 96 3.25 -9.65 9.09
CA GLU A 96 1.87 -10.10 8.94
C GLU A 96 1.76 -11.39 8.12
N MET A 97 2.64 -11.56 7.10
CA MET A 97 2.67 -12.78 6.27
C MET A 97 3.03 -14.04 7.06
N VAL A 98 3.90 -13.93 8.07
CA VAL A 98 4.29 -15.05 8.92
C VAL A 98 3.43 -15.17 10.18
N GLY A 99 2.55 -14.20 10.41
CA GLY A 99 1.67 -14.15 11.57
C GLY A 99 0.54 -15.18 11.47
N PRO A 100 0.13 -15.77 12.61
CA PRO A 100 -0.94 -16.78 12.65
C PRO A 100 -2.32 -16.20 12.35
N ASP A 101 -2.49 -14.88 12.43
CA ASP A 101 -3.78 -14.19 12.37
C ASP A 101 -4.06 -13.54 11.00
N LEU A 102 -3.23 -13.81 9.98
CA LEU A 102 -3.35 -13.17 8.66
C LEU A 102 -4.76 -13.28 8.09
N GLN A 103 -5.35 -14.47 8.12
CA GLN A 103 -6.71 -14.68 7.60
C GLN A 103 -7.76 -13.85 8.35
N ALA A 104 -7.66 -13.80 9.68
CA ALA A 104 -8.58 -13.02 10.52
C ALA A 104 -8.43 -11.53 10.26
N SER A 105 -7.19 -11.04 10.11
CA SER A 105 -6.86 -9.64 9.81
C SER A 105 -7.40 -9.22 8.45
N LEU A 106 -7.23 -10.04 7.41
CA LEU A 106 -7.78 -9.81 6.07
C LEU A 106 -9.31 -9.69 6.10
N ASN A 107 -9.98 -10.63 6.75
CA ASN A 107 -11.44 -10.61 6.88
C ASN A 107 -11.92 -9.37 7.63
N THR A 108 -11.24 -9.00 8.72
CA THR A 108 -11.55 -7.80 9.50
C THR A 108 -11.38 -6.53 8.66
N ALA A 109 -10.30 -6.44 7.87
CA ALA A 109 -10.05 -5.32 6.98
C ALA A 109 -11.14 -5.18 5.91
N LEU A 110 -11.50 -6.28 5.24
CA LEU A 110 -12.57 -6.29 4.23
C LEU A 110 -13.91 -5.83 4.81
N VAL A 111 -14.28 -6.34 5.99
CA VAL A 111 -15.50 -5.93 6.70
C VAL A 111 -15.45 -4.46 7.07
N SER A 112 -14.33 -3.98 7.62
CA SER A 112 -14.14 -2.58 8.01
C SER A 112 -14.25 -1.62 6.83
N LEU A 113 -13.77 -2.02 5.65
CA LEU A 113 -13.87 -1.23 4.41
C LEU A 113 -15.22 -1.41 3.70
N GLY A 114 -15.98 -2.43 4.04
CA GLY A 114 -17.22 -2.82 3.36
C GLY A 114 -16.95 -3.27 1.91
N LEU A 115 -15.91 -4.08 1.71
CA LEU A 115 -15.45 -4.59 0.42
C LEU A 115 -15.43 -6.11 0.41
N LYS A 116 -15.38 -6.67 -0.81
CA LYS A 116 -15.14 -8.09 -1.06
C LYS A 116 -13.73 -8.27 -1.62
N ALA A 117 -13.13 -9.43 -1.43
CA ALA A 117 -11.80 -9.76 -1.94
C ALA A 117 -11.66 -9.47 -3.46
N VAL A 118 -12.68 -9.81 -4.26
CA VAL A 118 -12.69 -9.59 -5.72
C VAL A 118 -12.60 -8.11 -6.14
N GLU A 119 -12.85 -7.19 -5.23
CA GLU A 119 -12.78 -5.74 -5.42
C GLU A 119 -11.42 -5.16 -5.02
N CYS A 120 -10.52 -6.00 -4.48
CA CYS A 120 -9.26 -5.60 -3.90
C CYS A 120 -8.05 -6.22 -4.61
N VAL A 121 -6.98 -5.47 -4.65
CA VAL A 121 -5.62 -5.97 -4.92
C VAL A 121 -4.95 -6.22 -3.59
N VAL A 122 -4.11 -7.26 -3.52
CA VAL A 122 -3.21 -7.51 -2.39
C VAL A 122 -1.79 -7.28 -2.85
N VAL A 123 -1.01 -6.53 -2.07
CA VAL A 123 0.43 -6.35 -2.25
C VAL A 123 1.12 -6.81 -0.97
N ALA A 124 1.84 -7.91 -1.06
CA ALA A 124 2.63 -8.44 0.04
C ALA A 124 4.07 -7.93 -0.08
N GLU A 125 4.51 -7.17 0.92
CA GLU A 125 5.79 -6.45 0.90
C GLU A 125 6.84 -7.13 1.78
N PHE A 126 7.98 -7.40 1.18
CA PHE A 126 9.17 -7.93 1.85
C PHE A 126 10.23 -6.83 2.01
N ALA A 127 9.84 -5.64 2.44
CA ALA A 127 10.73 -4.47 2.47
C ALA A 127 11.95 -4.66 3.36
N ASP A 128 11.80 -5.38 4.47
CA ASP A 128 12.83 -5.51 5.51
C ASP A 128 13.51 -6.90 5.54
N VAL A 129 13.22 -7.76 4.58
CA VAL A 129 13.77 -9.12 4.53
C VAL A 129 14.95 -9.20 3.57
N GLU A 130 16.05 -9.75 4.05
CA GLU A 130 17.20 -10.06 3.20
C GLU A 130 16.88 -11.26 2.29
N PHE A 131 16.64 -10.98 1.03
CA PHE A 131 16.26 -11.98 0.02
C PHE A 131 17.44 -12.81 -0.53
N SER A 132 18.52 -12.92 0.21
CA SER A 132 19.68 -13.70 -0.20
C SER A 132 19.41 -15.20 -0.30
N GLU A 133 18.37 -15.69 0.37
CA GLU A 133 18.06 -17.13 0.44
C GLU A 133 16.63 -17.45 -0.05
N PRO A 134 16.47 -17.83 -1.31
CA PRO A 134 15.17 -18.25 -1.88
C PRO A 134 14.48 -19.38 -1.10
N SER A 135 15.29 -20.25 -0.46
CA SER A 135 14.80 -21.37 0.37
C SER A 135 13.99 -20.92 1.60
N ILE A 136 14.22 -19.70 2.08
CA ILE A 136 13.46 -19.11 3.20
C ILE A 136 12.23 -18.38 2.67
N VAL A 137 12.37 -17.65 1.59
CA VAL A 137 11.31 -16.77 1.08
C VAL A 137 10.22 -17.55 0.34
N ALA A 138 10.59 -18.58 -0.43
CA ALA A 138 9.62 -19.34 -1.20
C ALA A 138 8.53 -20.03 -0.35
N PRO A 139 8.83 -20.64 0.80
CA PRO A 139 7.79 -21.17 1.70
C PRO A 139 6.85 -20.08 2.25
N ILE A 140 7.37 -18.87 2.56
CA ILE A 140 6.57 -17.75 3.05
C ILE A 140 5.60 -17.30 1.94
N ILE A 141 6.09 -17.11 0.72
CA ILE A 141 5.24 -16.75 -0.42
C ILE A 141 4.15 -17.81 -0.63
N SER A 142 4.50 -19.09 -0.61
CA SER A 142 3.54 -20.17 -0.82
C SER A 142 2.47 -20.21 0.26
N GLY A 143 2.86 -20.13 1.54
CA GLY A 143 1.91 -20.14 2.66
C GLY A 143 1.02 -18.90 2.67
N THR A 144 1.57 -17.72 2.36
CA THR A 144 0.77 -16.49 2.20
C THR A 144 -0.22 -16.62 1.07
N LEU A 145 0.20 -17.15 -0.08
CA LEU A 145 -0.68 -17.35 -1.24
C LEU A 145 -1.83 -18.30 -0.92
N GLU A 146 -1.54 -19.41 -0.24
CA GLU A 146 -2.58 -20.36 0.21
C GLU A 146 -3.61 -19.67 1.11
N THR A 147 -3.16 -18.92 2.13
CA THR A 147 -4.04 -18.15 3.02
C THR A 147 -4.89 -17.14 2.26
N LEU A 148 -4.28 -16.41 1.31
CA LEU A 148 -5.00 -15.46 0.48
C LEU A 148 -6.08 -16.14 -0.38
N GLN A 149 -5.79 -17.30 -0.95
CA GLN A 149 -6.76 -18.08 -1.74
C GLN A 149 -7.91 -18.59 -0.90
N GLU A 150 -7.67 -18.97 0.35
CA GLU A 150 -8.73 -19.36 1.29
C GLU A 150 -9.65 -18.18 1.66
N CYS A 151 -9.14 -16.95 1.72
CA CYS A 151 -9.95 -15.76 1.99
C CYS A 151 -10.88 -15.38 0.83
N GLY A 152 -10.59 -15.81 -0.40
CA GLY A 152 -11.44 -15.56 -1.56
C GLY A 152 -10.68 -15.30 -2.87
N LEU A 153 -11.44 -14.89 -3.87
CA LEU A 153 -10.89 -14.50 -5.17
C LEU A 153 -10.50 -13.02 -5.13
N TRP A 154 -9.23 -12.74 -5.21
CA TRP A 154 -8.67 -11.39 -5.29
C TRP A 154 -8.59 -10.90 -6.73
N ARG A 155 -8.69 -9.58 -6.93
CA ARG A 155 -8.50 -8.95 -8.25
C ARG A 155 -7.09 -9.20 -8.78
N CYS A 156 -6.11 -9.07 -7.92
CA CYS A 156 -4.70 -9.35 -8.17
C CYS A 156 -4.00 -9.61 -6.83
N ILE A 157 -3.00 -10.48 -6.86
CA ILE A 157 -2.05 -10.67 -5.76
C ILE A 157 -0.67 -10.37 -6.33
N ALA A 158 0.05 -9.46 -5.70
CA ALA A 158 1.42 -9.10 -6.04
C ALA A 158 2.33 -9.31 -4.82
N PHE A 159 3.50 -9.85 -5.06
CA PHE A 159 4.58 -9.89 -4.08
C PHE A 159 5.64 -8.88 -4.51
N GLN A 160 5.96 -7.98 -3.60
CA GLN A 160 6.94 -6.91 -3.82
C GLN A 160 8.11 -7.10 -2.89
N GLY A 161 9.32 -7.03 -3.42
CA GLY A 161 10.54 -7.01 -2.62
C GLY A 161 11.38 -5.80 -3.02
N SER A 162 11.91 -5.10 -2.03
CA SER A 162 12.90 -4.05 -2.22
C SER A 162 14.06 -4.30 -1.28
N HIS A 163 15.27 -4.29 -1.82
CA HIS A 163 16.47 -4.31 -1.02
C HIS A 163 17.13 -2.94 -1.14
N TYR A 164 16.94 -2.13 -0.11
CA TYR A 164 17.68 -0.88 0.04
C TYR A 164 18.76 -1.09 1.08
N PRO A 165 20.03 -0.78 0.78
CA PRO A 165 21.06 -0.82 1.80
C PRO A 165 20.78 0.25 2.87
N ASP A 166 21.00 -0.06 4.14
CA ASP A 166 20.80 0.84 5.29
C ASP A 166 21.56 2.17 5.16
N LYS A 167 22.58 2.20 4.34
CA LYS A 167 23.34 3.40 4.03
C LYS A 167 23.48 3.54 2.53
N ASN A 168 23.37 4.77 2.04
CA ASN A 168 23.70 5.03 0.64
C ASN A 168 25.16 4.63 0.41
N PRO A 169 25.42 3.58 -0.40
CA PRO A 169 26.78 3.10 -0.62
C PRO A 169 27.58 4.01 -1.54
N ALA A 170 26.92 4.89 -2.28
CA ALA A 170 27.58 5.80 -3.21
C ALA A 170 28.26 6.94 -2.42
N GLU A 171 29.54 7.15 -2.66
CA GLU A 171 30.21 8.39 -2.24
C GLU A 171 29.62 9.58 -3.01
N PRO A 172 29.53 10.78 -2.40
CA PRO A 172 29.04 11.96 -3.09
C PRO A 172 29.78 12.18 -4.43
N GLY A 173 29.03 12.19 -5.52
CA GLY A 173 29.56 12.37 -6.87
C GLY A 173 29.95 11.08 -7.60
N THR A 174 29.78 9.92 -7.01
CA THR A 174 29.94 8.61 -7.66
C THR A 174 28.58 7.99 -7.98
N THR A 175 28.51 7.28 -9.12
CA THR A 175 27.35 6.44 -9.45
C THR A 175 27.79 5.00 -9.31
N GLU A 176 27.30 4.31 -8.28
CA GLU A 176 27.53 2.89 -8.16
C GLU A 176 26.33 2.10 -8.73
N PHE A 177 26.64 1.13 -9.57
CA PHE A 177 25.65 0.17 -10.06
C PHE A 177 25.55 -0.98 -9.06
N TRP A 178 24.43 -1.07 -8.38
CA TRP A 178 24.12 -2.26 -7.58
C TRP A 178 23.49 -3.30 -8.50
N PRO A 179 24.08 -4.54 -8.57
CA PRO A 179 23.42 -5.60 -9.32
C PRO A 179 22.06 -5.87 -8.69
N ARG A 180 21.00 -5.70 -9.46
CA ARG A 180 19.71 -6.24 -9.10
C ARG A 180 19.89 -7.75 -8.98
N ASN A 181 19.62 -8.31 -7.81
CA ASN A 181 19.42 -9.75 -7.69
C ASN A 181 18.16 -10.06 -8.50
N GLU A 182 18.34 -10.34 -9.79
CA GLU A 182 17.23 -10.77 -10.63
C GLU A 182 16.78 -12.14 -10.12
N TRP A 183 15.56 -12.20 -9.66
CA TRP A 183 14.87 -13.45 -9.43
C TRP A 183 14.76 -14.16 -10.77
N ARG A 184 15.60 -15.12 -11.00
CA ARG A 184 15.42 -16.07 -12.11
C ARG A 184 14.49 -17.16 -11.61
N ALA A 185 13.25 -17.14 -12.10
CA ALA A 185 12.32 -18.24 -11.95
C ALA A 185 12.86 -19.51 -12.62
#